data_a82c527a6160220637f267e7d27e9911
#
_entry.id   a82c527a6160220637f267e7d27e9911
#
_cell.length_a   1.000
_cell.length_b   1.000
_cell.length_c   1.000
_cell.angle_alpha   90.00
_cell.angle_beta   90.00
_cell.angle_gamma   90.00
#
_symmetry.space_group_name_H-M   'P 1'
#
loop_
_entity.id
_entity.type
_entity.pdbx_description
1 polymer ?
#
loop_
_entity_poly.entity_id
_entity_poly.type
_entity_poly.pdbx_seq_one_letter_code
_entity_poly.pdbx_strand_id
1 'polypeptide(L)'
;MKNNGTHEVGKVYETYDYELFVKVKGNRAINQAHVNRLAKKMETRFLKELPIIVGPKDKNGKHPILDGQHSGDSRQATGRPIRYIITKHIRPDDISDMNTDKLNWGDKDYLNKYVGKGNEHYVFYKSMMDEFSCLRAKFSVWTTILNGIWKRNT
;
A
#
# COMPACT_ATOMS: atom_id res chain seq x y z
N MET A 1 -14.76 30.07 -15.99
CA MET A 1 -13.32 29.69 -16.15
C MET A 1 -12.96 28.75 -15.02
N LYS A 2 -12.50 27.52 -15.30
CA LYS A 2 -11.96 26.64 -14.27
C LYS A 2 -10.63 27.24 -13.82
N ASN A 3 -10.51 27.54 -12.52
CA ASN A 3 -9.27 28.04 -11.96
C ASN A 3 -8.26 26.88 -11.96
N ASN A 4 -7.25 26.96 -12.84
CA ASN A 4 -6.22 25.91 -12.98
C ASN A 4 -5.13 26.03 -11.90
N GLY A 5 -5.33 26.86 -10.88
CA GLY A 5 -4.39 27.04 -9.78
C GLY A 5 -4.50 25.93 -8.74
N THR A 6 -3.38 25.62 -8.07
CA THR A 6 -3.34 24.75 -6.91
C THR A 6 -3.96 25.49 -5.71
N HIS A 7 -4.81 24.79 -4.94
CA HIS A 7 -5.39 25.33 -3.70
C HIS A 7 -5.31 24.28 -2.59
N GLU A 8 -5.26 24.75 -1.34
CA GLU A 8 -5.29 23.89 -0.17
C GLU A 8 -6.67 23.25 -0.01
N VAL A 9 -6.72 21.90 0.12
CA VAL A 9 -7.99 21.15 0.25
C VAL A 9 -8.17 20.51 1.62
N GLY A 10 -7.14 20.50 2.48
CA GLY A 10 -7.21 19.90 3.81
C GLY A 10 -5.90 19.91 4.56
N LYS A 11 -5.96 19.42 5.81
CA LYS A 11 -4.82 19.32 6.71
C LYS A 11 -4.47 17.89 6.99
N VAL A 12 -3.17 17.60 7.12
CA VAL A 12 -2.65 16.32 7.63
C VAL A 12 -2.34 16.52 9.10
N TYR A 13 -2.88 15.63 9.93
CA TYR A 13 -2.63 15.59 11.37
C TYR A 13 -1.67 14.46 11.70
N GLU A 14 -0.97 14.57 12.82
CA GLU A 14 -0.10 13.51 13.35
C GLU A 14 -0.37 13.31 14.84
N THR A 15 -0.42 12.06 15.31
CA THR A 15 -0.65 11.73 16.71
C THR A 15 -0.01 10.40 17.09
N TYR A 16 0.34 10.26 18.38
CA TYR A 16 0.69 8.99 19.03
C TYR A 16 -0.49 8.43 19.85
N ASP A 17 -1.61 9.14 19.91
CA ASP A 17 -2.82 8.65 20.56
C ASP A 17 -3.56 7.69 19.64
N TYR A 18 -3.28 6.40 19.80
CA TYR A 18 -3.91 5.33 19.00
C TYR A 18 -5.38 5.12 19.38
N GLU A 19 -5.77 5.47 20.60
CA GLU A 19 -7.15 5.36 21.09
C GLU A 19 -8.09 6.38 20.45
N LEU A 20 -7.54 7.36 19.76
CA LEU A 20 -8.30 8.35 18.99
C LEU A 20 -9.08 7.72 17.82
N PHE A 21 -8.76 6.49 17.44
CA PHE A 21 -9.29 5.83 16.26
C PHE A 21 -10.18 4.63 16.60
N VAL A 22 -11.17 4.37 15.72
CA VAL A 22 -12.04 3.20 15.81
C VAL A 22 -12.17 2.53 14.43
N LYS A 23 -12.14 1.20 14.41
CA LYS A 23 -12.35 0.43 13.18
C LYS A 23 -13.82 0.40 12.81
N VAL A 24 -14.12 0.61 11.53
CA VAL A 24 -15.51 0.60 11.02
C VAL A 24 -15.97 -0.84 10.82
N LYS A 25 -17.20 -1.15 11.26
CA LYS A 25 -17.86 -2.42 10.93
C LYS A 25 -18.07 -2.49 9.40
N GLY A 26 -17.83 -3.66 8.82
CA GLY A 26 -17.92 -3.85 7.35
C GLY A 26 -16.63 -3.61 6.60
N ASN A 27 -15.60 -3.04 7.23
CA ASN A 27 -14.27 -3.02 6.64
C ASN A 27 -13.67 -4.44 6.64
N ARG A 28 -12.64 -4.69 5.79
CA ARG A 28 -11.99 -6.00 5.71
C ARG A 28 -11.50 -6.45 7.09
N ALA A 29 -11.57 -7.76 7.34
CA ALA A 29 -10.93 -8.35 8.50
C ALA A 29 -9.42 -8.02 8.52
N ILE A 30 -8.88 -7.77 9.71
CA ILE A 30 -7.45 -7.52 9.87
C ILE A 30 -6.68 -8.80 9.54
N ASN A 31 -5.79 -8.69 8.57
CA ASN A 31 -4.82 -9.73 8.26
C ASN A 31 -3.54 -9.48 9.05
N GLN A 32 -3.39 -10.20 10.17
CA GLN A 32 -2.25 -10.03 11.07
C GLN A 32 -0.90 -10.27 10.38
N ALA A 33 -0.82 -11.23 9.46
CA ALA A 33 0.40 -11.47 8.70
C ALA A 33 0.76 -10.27 7.81
N HIS A 34 -0.25 -9.56 7.28
CA HIS A 34 -0.03 -8.33 6.53
C HIS A 34 0.44 -7.18 7.43
N VAL A 35 -0.18 -7.01 8.61
CA VAL A 35 0.24 -6.03 9.62
C VAL A 35 1.70 -6.25 10.02
N ASN A 36 2.08 -7.49 10.33
CA ASN A 36 3.44 -7.84 10.72
C ASN A 36 4.46 -7.55 9.60
N ARG A 37 4.11 -7.85 8.34
CA ARG A 37 4.97 -7.49 7.18
C ARG A 37 5.14 -5.99 7.02
N LEU A 38 4.06 -5.22 7.20
CA LEU A 38 4.13 -3.76 7.15
C LEU A 38 4.96 -3.20 8.31
N ALA A 39 4.76 -3.71 9.53
CA ALA A 39 5.53 -3.32 10.71
C ALA A 39 7.03 -3.52 10.47
N LYS A 40 7.45 -4.71 10.01
CA LYS A 40 8.85 -4.99 9.66
C LYS A 40 9.41 -4.05 8.59
N LYS A 41 8.61 -3.68 7.58
CA LYS A 41 9.03 -2.69 6.59
C LYS A 41 9.18 -1.29 7.19
N MET A 42 8.34 -0.94 8.16
CA MET A 42 8.41 0.35 8.84
C MET A 42 9.62 0.49 9.75
N GLU A 43 10.21 -0.60 10.26
CA GLU A 43 11.47 -0.58 11.00
C GLU A 43 12.63 -0.08 10.14
N THR A 44 12.68 -0.51 8.87
CA THR A 44 13.75 -0.16 7.92
C THR A 44 13.43 1.11 7.12
N ARG A 45 12.16 1.33 6.79
CA ARG A 45 11.71 2.47 5.99
C ARG A 45 10.33 2.95 6.44
N PHE A 46 10.31 3.92 7.31
CA PHE A 46 9.07 4.55 7.75
C PHE A 46 8.54 5.51 6.69
N LEU A 47 7.39 5.14 6.08
CA LEU A 47 6.68 5.97 5.10
C LEU A 47 5.70 6.89 5.83
N LYS A 48 6.24 7.92 6.50
CA LYS A 48 5.46 8.88 7.29
C LYS A 48 4.52 9.75 6.44
N GLU A 49 4.80 9.89 5.16
CA GLU A 49 4.04 10.70 4.21
C GLU A 49 2.71 10.07 3.78
N LEU A 50 2.46 8.80 4.12
CA LEU A 50 1.21 8.11 3.78
C LEU A 50 0.22 8.22 4.95
N PRO A 51 -0.71 9.19 4.95
CA PRO A 51 -1.72 9.30 5.99
C PRO A 51 -2.79 8.21 5.81
N ILE A 52 -3.45 7.86 6.93
CA ILE A 52 -4.71 7.12 6.88
C ILE A 52 -5.87 8.09 6.65
N ILE A 53 -6.98 7.60 6.10
CA ILE A 53 -8.19 8.41 5.90
C ILE A 53 -9.19 8.05 7.00
N VAL A 54 -9.69 9.07 7.67
CA VAL A 54 -10.64 8.91 8.77
C VAL A 54 -11.86 9.81 8.59
N GLY A 55 -12.96 9.40 9.18
CA GLY A 55 -14.17 10.22 9.29
C GLY A 55 -14.10 11.25 10.42
N PRO A 56 -15.13 12.13 10.53
CA PRO A 56 -15.30 13.00 11.69
C PRO A 56 -15.42 12.16 12.97
N LYS A 57 -15.16 12.78 14.12
CA LYS A 57 -15.34 12.12 15.43
C LYS A 57 -16.78 11.63 15.58
N ASP A 58 -16.91 10.40 16.04
CA ASP A 58 -18.17 9.81 16.45
C ASP A 58 -18.66 10.37 17.81
N LYS A 59 -19.78 9.85 18.29
CA LYS A 59 -20.36 10.23 19.61
C LYS A 59 -19.44 9.91 20.80
N ASN A 60 -18.45 9.04 20.62
CA ASN A 60 -17.46 8.68 21.64
C ASN A 60 -16.17 9.50 21.49
N GLY A 61 -16.13 10.48 20.59
CA GLY A 61 -14.97 11.32 20.33
C GLY A 61 -13.87 10.65 19.50
N LYS A 62 -14.15 9.47 18.89
CA LYS A 62 -13.18 8.70 18.11
C LYS A 62 -13.40 8.89 16.61
N HIS A 63 -12.30 8.87 15.84
CA HIS A 63 -12.33 8.94 14.40
C HIS A 63 -12.49 7.53 13.79
N PRO A 64 -13.56 7.25 13.00
CA PRO A 64 -13.67 6.00 12.27
C PRO A 64 -12.62 5.92 11.17
N ILE A 65 -11.85 4.83 11.12
CA ILE A 65 -10.86 4.59 10.06
C ILE A 65 -11.60 4.15 8.80
N LEU A 66 -11.53 4.95 7.76
CA LEU A 66 -12.13 4.67 6.46
C LEU A 66 -11.17 3.93 5.53
N ASP A 67 -9.91 4.34 5.45
CA ASP A 67 -8.86 3.61 4.73
C ASP A 67 -7.54 3.60 5.51
N GLY A 68 -6.73 2.56 5.30
CA GLY A 68 -5.41 2.43 5.93
C GLY A 68 -5.39 1.73 7.28
N GLN A 69 -6.41 0.93 7.65
CA GLN A 69 -6.47 0.24 8.94
C GLN A 69 -5.24 -0.64 9.23
N HIS A 70 -4.74 -1.41 8.25
CA HIS A 70 -3.53 -2.22 8.42
C HIS A 70 -2.28 -1.35 8.65
N SER A 71 -2.23 -0.18 8.01
CA SER A 71 -1.16 0.80 8.21
C SER A 71 -1.23 1.41 9.62
N GLY A 72 -2.43 1.72 10.11
CA GLY A 72 -2.66 2.18 11.47
C GLY A 72 -2.18 1.17 12.51
N ASP A 73 -2.62 -0.09 12.40
CA ASP A 73 -2.21 -1.17 13.30
C ASP A 73 -0.69 -1.41 13.27
N SER A 74 -0.07 -1.35 12.08
CA SER A 74 1.38 -1.52 11.95
C SER A 74 2.17 -0.39 12.62
N ARG A 75 1.66 0.84 12.56
CA ARG A 75 2.28 2.00 13.24
C ARG A 75 2.15 1.88 14.74
N GLN A 76 0.98 1.49 15.24
CA GLN A 76 0.77 1.21 16.66
C GLN A 76 1.73 0.12 17.17
N ALA A 77 1.86 -0.99 16.43
CA ALA A 77 2.76 -2.09 16.79
C ALA A 77 4.24 -1.70 16.81
N THR A 78 4.64 -0.68 16.06
CA THR A 78 6.03 -0.17 16.00
C THR A 78 6.25 1.12 16.78
N GLY A 79 5.27 1.60 17.55
CA GLY A 79 5.35 2.86 18.29
C GLY A 79 5.52 4.09 17.39
N ARG A 80 5.07 4.03 16.13
CA ARG A 80 5.20 5.12 15.15
C ARG A 80 3.95 6.00 15.14
N PRO A 81 4.08 7.31 14.92
CA PRO A 81 2.92 8.19 14.89
C PRO A 81 1.98 7.85 13.74
N ILE A 82 0.70 8.04 13.94
CA ILE A 82 -0.31 7.96 12.90
C ILE A 82 -0.48 9.36 12.29
N ARG A 83 -0.26 9.46 10.97
CA ARG A 83 -0.71 10.62 10.20
C ARG A 83 -2.08 10.31 9.61
N TYR A 84 -2.97 11.29 9.64
CA TYR A 84 -4.33 11.10 9.17
C TYR A 84 -4.92 12.37 8.55
N ILE A 85 -5.88 12.15 7.65
CA ILE A 85 -6.69 13.18 7.01
C ILE A 85 -8.14 12.93 7.41
N ILE A 86 -8.84 13.98 7.85
CA ILE A 86 -10.27 13.92 8.16
C ILE A 86 -11.05 14.25 6.89
N THR A 87 -11.92 13.33 6.45
CA THR A 87 -12.85 13.56 5.34
C THR A 87 -14.30 13.49 5.81
N LYS A 88 -15.15 14.33 5.24
CA LYS A 88 -16.60 14.32 5.45
C LYS A 88 -17.35 13.72 4.26
N HIS A 89 -16.65 13.44 3.17
CA HIS A 89 -17.24 13.08 1.87
C HIS A 89 -17.29 11.58 1.62
N ILE A 90 -16.51 10.79 2.36
CA ILE A 90 -16.49 9.33 2.24
C ILE A 90 -17.35 8.73 3.35
N ARG A 91 -18.36 7.97 2.97
CA ARG A 91 -19.19 7.21 3.91
C ARG A 91 -18.60 5.83 4.15
N PRO A 92 -18.93 5.17 5.27
CA PRO A 92 -18.49 3.79 5.53
C PRO A 92 -18.85 2.81 4.41
N ASP A 93 -19.99 3.00 3.75
CA ASP A 93 -20.44 2.13 2.66
C ASP A 93 -19.62 2.30 1.38
N ASP A 94 -19.03 3.48 1.16
CA ASP A 94 -18.18 3.76 -0.01
C ASP A 94 -16.82 3.04 0.09
N ILE A 95 -16.45 2.53 1.29
CA ILE A 95 -15.16 1.87 1.55
C ILE A 95 -15.04 0.56 0.76
N SER A 96 -16.11 -0.22 0.68
CA SER A 96 -16.13 -1.48 -0.06
C SER A 96 -15.83 -1.22 -1.54
N ASP A 97 -16.49 -0.23 -2.13
CA ASP A 97 -16.36 0.12 -3.53
C ASP A 97 -14.95 0.64 -3.83
N MET A 98 -14.44 1.56 -3.00
CA MET A 98 -13.06 2.05 -3.11
C MET A 98 -11.99 0.94 -3.03
N ASN A 99 -12.28 -0.15 -2.28
CA ASN A 99 -11.36 -1.27 -2.14
C ASN A 99 -11.50 -2.30 -3.27
N THR A 100 -12.69 -2.44 -3.85
CA THR A 100 -12.97 -3.38 -4.94
C THR A 100 -12.25 -2.97 -6.22
N ASP A 101 -12.17 -1.67 -6.50
CA ASP A 101 -11.53 -1.12 -7.68
C ASP A 101 -10.01 -0.97 -7.57
N LYS A 102 -9.42 -1.24 -6.40
CA LYS A 102 -7.96 -1.25 -6.25
C LYS A 102 -7.35 -2.46 -6.95
N LEU A 103 -6.77 -2.24 -8.12
CA LEU A 103 -5.95 -3.24 -8.80
C LEU A 103 -4.69 -3.52 -7.96
N ASN A 104 -4.54 -4.78 -7.56
CA ASN A 104 -3.28 -5.22 -6.98
C ASN A 104 -2.23 -5.30 -8.10
N TRP A 105 -0.99 -4.94 -7.78
CA TRP A 105 0.12 -5.11 -8.72
C TRP A 105 0.22 -6.57 -9.17
N GLY A 106 0.12 -6.78 -10.47
CA GLY A 106 0.35 -8.07 -11.10
C GLY A 106 1.81 -8.25 -11.51
N ASP A 107 2.12 -9.42 -12.04
CA ASP A 107 3.48 -9.78 -12.47
C ASP A 107 4.07 -8.79 -13.49
N LYS A 108 3.24 -8.26 -14.40
CA LYS A 108 3.67 -7.25 -15.37
C LYS A 108 4.08 -5.92 -14.72
N ASP A 109 3.40 -5.52 -13.66
CA ASP A 109 3.71 -4.26 -12.97
C ASP A 109 5.06 -4.38 -12.25
N TYR A 110 5.31 -5.53 -11.62
CA TYR A 110 6.62 -5.82 -11.02
C TYR A 110 7.73 -5.89 -12.08
N LEU A 111 7.49 -6.56 -13.20
CA LEU A 111 8.43 -6.63 -14.30
C LEU A 111 8.80 -5.22 -14.78
N ASN A 112 7.81 -4.40 -15.12
CA ASN A 112 8.02 -3.03 -15.59
C ASN A 112 8.76 -2.18 -14.56
N LYS A 113 8.46 -2.34 -13.26
CA LYS A 113 9.17 -1.63 -12.18
C LYS A 113 10.67 -1.95 -12.17
N TYR A 114 11.05 -3.22 -12.27
CA TYR A 114 12.45 -3.62 -12.20
C TYR A 114 13.20 -3.34 -13.51
N VAL A 115 12.54 -3.45 -14.65
CA VAL A 115 13.07 -2.99 -15.95
C VAL A 115 13.32 -1.50 -15.90
N GLY A 116 12.38 -0.70 -15.41
CA GLY A 116 12.53 0.76 -15.28
C GLY A 116 13.62 1.18 -14.30
N LYS A 117 14.04 0.29 -13.38
CA LYS A 117 15.21 0.49 -12.50
C LYS A 117 16.54 0.06 -13.13
N GLY A 118 16.54 -0.39 -14.38
CA GLY A 118 17.73 -0.87 -15.07
C GLY A 118 18.27 -2.20 -14.54
N ASN A 119 17.43 -3.02 -13.89
CA ASN A 119 17.87 -4.35 -13.45
C ASN A 119 18.06 -5.26 -14.67
N GLU A 120 19.31 -5.61 -14.96
CA GLU A 120 19.73 -6.32 -16.18
C GLU A 120 19.00 -7.65 -16.36
N HIS A 121 18.75 -8.40 -15.28
CA HIS A 121 18.05 -9.68 -15.34
C HIS A 121 16.59 -9.52 -15.77
N TYR A 122 15.92 -8.46 -15.29
CA TYR A 122 14.55 -8.18 -15.66
C TYR A 122 14.45 -7.56 -17.06
N VAL A 123 15.42 -6.77 -17.49
CA VAL A 123 15.55 -6.26 -18.86
C VAL A 123 15.71 -7.42 -19.82
N PHE A 124 16.65 -8.35 -19.54
CA PHE A 124 16.85 -9.55 -20.34
C PHE A 124 15.59 -10.43 -20.38
N TYR A 125 14.96 -10.69 -19.22
CA TYR A 125 13.72 -11.46 -19.15
C TYR A 125 12.62 -10.82 -20.01
N LYS A 126 12.46 -9.50 -19.94
CA LYS A 126 11.48 -8.78 -20.75
C LYS A 126 11.75 -8.93 -22.24
N SER A 127 13.00 -8.79 -22.70
CA SER A 127 13.37 -8.96 -24.10
C SER A 127 13.06 -10.37 -24.59
N MET A 128 13.35 -11.40 -23.78
CA MET A 128 13.01 -12.78 -24.10
C MET A 128 11.49 -13.00 -24.20
N MET A 129 10.70 -12.38 -23.31
CA MET A 129 9.23 -12.46 -23.37
C MET A 129 8.65 -11.75 -24.59
N ASP A 130 9.26 -10.65 -25.00
CA ASP A 130 8.83 -9.87 -26.17
C ASP A 130 9.20 -10.61 -27.48
N GLU A 131 10.35 -11.27 -27.52
CA GLU A 131 10.83 -12.04 -28.69
C GLU A 131 10.16 -13.42 -28.83
N PHE A 132 9.97 -14.12 -27.71
CA PHE A 132 9.40 -15.46 -27.68
C PHE A 132 8.05 -15.49 -26.95
N SER A 133 6.97 -15.19 -27.68
CA SER A 133 5.61 -15.18 -27.12
C SER A 133 5.15 -16.51 -26.51
N CYS A 134 5.81 -17.63 -26.86
CA CYS A 134 5.57 -18.96 -26.30
C CYS A 134 6.15 -19.16 -24.89
N LEU A 135 7.10 -18.30 -24.45
CA LEU A 135 7.73 -18.38 -23.12
C LEU A 135 6.92 -17.66 -22.02
N ARG A 136 5.60 -17.69 -22.11
CA ARG A 136 4.72 -17.09 -21.08
C ARG A 136 4.66 -17.93 -19.79
N ALA A 137 5.79 -18.39 -19.30
CA ALA A 137 5.87 -18.98 -17.97
C ALA A 137 5.53 -17.91 -16.91
N LYS A 138 4.89 -18.34 -15.82
CA LYS A 138 4.55 -17.42 -14.73
C LYS A 138 5.83 -16.72 -14.22
N PHE A 139 5.76 -15.40 -14.09
CA PHE A 139 6.86 -14.55 -13.60
C PHE A 139 7.53 -15.10 -12.31
N SER A 140 6.75 -15.69 -11.41
CA SER A 140 7.23 -16.33 -10.18
C SER A 140 8.20 -17.49 -10.45
N VAL A 141 7.99 -18.26 -11.51
CA VAL A 141 8.86 -19.38 -11.89
C VAL A 141 10.21 -18.85 -12.38
N TRP A 142 10.20 -17.81 -13.20
CA TRP A 142 11.41 -17.18 -13.70
C TRP A 142 12.22 -16.47 -12.63
N THR A 143 11.59 -15.79 -11.69
CA THR A 143 12.30 -15.20 -10.55
C THR A 143 12.96 -16.26 -9.68
N THR A 144 12.33 -17.42 -9.51
CA THR A 144 12.91 -18.56 -8.78
C THR A 144 14.12 -19.13 -9.52
N ILE A 145 14.03 -19.29 -10.86
CA ILE A 145 15.13 -19.79 -11.70
C ILE A 145 16.30 -18.80 -11.67
N LEU A 146 16.03 -17.52 -11.90
CA LEU A 146 17.07 -16.47 -11.90
C LEU A 146 17.77 -16.35 -10.54
N ASN A 147 17.02 -16.39 -9.44
CA ASN A 147 17.58 -16.40 -8.09
C ASN A 147 18.37 -17.70 -7.77
N GLY A 148 17.96 -18.84 -8.34
CA GLY A 148 18.66 -20.10 -8.20
C GLY A 148 19.97 -20.16 -8.99
N ILE A 149 20.03 -19.53 -10.16
CA ILE A 149 21.25 -19.41 -10.97
C ILE A 149 22.25 -18.47 -10.28
N TRP A 150 21.77 -17.35 -9.74
CA TRP A 150 22.59 -16.36 -9.04
C TRP A 150 23.27 -16.94 -7.80
N LYS A 151 22.54 -17.69 -6.96
CA LYS A 151 23.10 -18.32 -5.75
C LYS A 151 24.15 -19.40 -6.02
N ARG A 152 24.28 -19.89 -7.24
CA ARG A 152 25.29 -20.89 -7.62
C ARG A 152 26.58 -20.26 -8.15
N ASN A 153 26.56 -18.97 -8.48
CA ASN A 153 27.69 -18.26 -9.07
C ASN A 153 28.31 -17.21 -8.13
N THR A 154 27.84 -17.13 -6.88
CA THR A 154 28.42 -16.36 -5.77
C THR A 154 28.87 -17.29 -4.68
#